data_8135c373bcc6caaa2b515367c85415b5
#
_entry.id   8135c373bcc6caaa2b515367c85415b5
#
_cell.length_a   1.000
_cell.length_b   1.000
_cell.length_c   1.000
_cell.angle_alpha   90.00
_cell.angle_beta   90.00
_cell.angle_gamma   90.00
#
_symmetry.space_group_name_H-M   'P 1'
#
loop_
_entity.id
_entity.type
_entity.pdbx_description
1 polymer ?
#
loop_
_entity_poly.entity_id
_entity_poly.type
_entity_poly.pdbx_seq_one_letter_code
_entity_poly.pdbx_strand_id
1 'polypeptide(L)'
;MRKLLALVLNVALRASLVLFLADAILNADDSRFAGKGIGSRGLVILPLSLLLPALYLTRRRGEPYPFWMDNLYLSIFALDLAGNSFDLYNSYRHFDLLPHAHGTGAATVLFAWLLQRPMLSAVGLATALHVGLEAQEYYSDVLFGLANVRGTWDVVNDLVVGVVGSAVYGAGYLWLVRARGAGGTT
;
A
#
# COMPACT_ATOMS: atom_id res chain seq x y z
N MET A 1 -19.74 -7.34 -15.95
CA MET A 1 -19.59 -7.82 -14.56
C MET A 1 -18.25 -7.44 -13.94
N ARG A 2 -17.08 -7.84 -14.47
CA ARG A 2 -15.75 -7.56 -13.89
C ARG A 2 -15.44 -6.05 -13.70
N LYS A 3 -15.81 -5.18 -14.66
CA LYS A 3 -15.58 -3.72 -14.56
C LYS A 3 -16.42 -3.08 -13.45
N LEU A 4 -17.68 -3.50 -13.31
CA LEU A 4 -18.56 -3.01 -12.24
C LEU A 4 -18.04 -3.41 -10.87
N LEU A 5 -17.61 -4.66 -10.70
CA LEU A 5 -16.99 -5.12 -9.45
C LEU A 5 -15.76 -4.31 -9.09
N ALA A 6 -14.87 -4.04 -10.06
CA ALA A 6 -13.67 -3.24 -9.83
C ALA A 6 -14.00 -1.79 -9.44
N LEU A 7 -15.03 -1.19 -10.03
CA LEU A 7 -15.51 0.14 -9.66
C LEU A 7 -16.11 0.15 -8.25
N VAL A 8 -16.98 -0.82 -7.92
CA VAL A 8 -17.59 -0.91 -6.58
C VAL A 8 -16.50 -1.06 -5.51
N LEU A 9 -15.52 -1.93 -5.74
CA LEU A 9 -14.38 -2.10 -4.84
C LEU A 9 -13.57 -0.81 -4.70
N ASN A 10 -13.36 -0.06 -5.80
CA ASN A 10 -12.65 1.22 -5.77
C ASN A 10 -13.35 2.24 -4.88
N VAL A 11 -14.68 2.38 -5.04
CA VAL A 11 -15.48 3.27 -4.20
C VAL A 11 -15.43 2.83 -2.73
N ALA A 12 -15.55 1.52 -2.46
CA ALA A 12 -15.48 0.97 -1.11
C ALA A 12 -14.12 1.24 -0.45
N LEU A 13 -13.01 1.04 -1.17
CA LEU A 13 -11.66 1.34 -0.66
C LEU A 13 -11.50 2.83 -0.34
N ARG A 14 -11.95 3.74 -1.22
CA ARG A 14 -11.88 5.19 -0.94
C ARG A 14 -12.74 5.58 0.26
N ALA A 15 -13.94 5.03 0.36
CA ALA A 15 -14.81 5.27 1.51
C ALA A 15 -14.16 4.74 2.80
N SER A 16 -13.54 3.54 2.78
CA SER A 16 -12.85 3.01 3.95
C SER A 16 -11.66 3.87 4.40
N LEU A 17 -10.87 4.43 3.46
CA LEU A 17 -9.79 5.35 3.81
C LEU A 17 -10.34 6.58 4.56
N VAL A 18 -11.42 7.18 4.06
CA VAL A 18 -12.04 8.35 4.73
C VAL A 18 -12.57 7.96 6.11
N LEU A 19 -13.26 6.82 6.23
CA LEU A 19 -13.84 6.37 7.49
C LEU A 19 -12.76 6.05 8.53
N PHE A 20 -11.69 5.34 8.17
CA PHE A 20 -10.60 5.01 9.09
C PHE A 20 -9.81 6.25 9.52
N LEU A 21 -9.59 7.20 8.62
CA LEU A 21 -8.95 8.46 8.98
C LEU A 21 -9.85 9.32 9.88
N ALA A 22 -11.15 9.34 9.62
CA ALA A 22 -12.11 10.02 10.51
C ALA A 22 -12.13 9.37 11.90
N ASP A 23 -12.14 8.03 11.99
CA ASP A 23 -12.04 7.30 13.26
C ASP A 23 -10.77 7.72 14.03
N ALA A 24 -9.61 7.73 13.36
CA ALA A 24 -8.35 8.10 13.97
C ALA A 24 -8.28 9.58 14.42
N ILE A 25 -8.94 10.50 13.71
CA ILE A 25 -8.98 11.92 14.07
C ILE A 25 -9.96 12.15 15.23
N LEU A 26 -11.13 11.53 15.20
CA LEU A 26 -12.18 11.70 16.19
C LEU A 26 -11.84 11.00 17.52
N ASN A 27 -11.02 9.95 17.47
CA ASN A 27 -10.62 9.15 18.63
C ASN A 27 -9.09 9.17 18.82
N ALA A 28 -8.44 10.32 18.60
CA ALA A 28 -6.97 10.43 18.60
C ALA A 28 -6.31 9.98 19.92
N ASP A 29 -7.01 10.09 21.05
CA ASP A 29 -6.54 9.68 22.38
C ASP A 29 -6.73 8.17 22.66
N ASP A 30 -7.38 7.43 21.76
CA ASP A 30 -7.56 5.98 21.89
C ASP A 30 -6.20 5.26 21.77
N SER A 31 -5.99 4.24 22.59
CA SER A 31 -4.76 3.42 22.60
C SER A 31 -4.42 2.80 21.24
N ARG A 32 -5.41 2.59 20.39
CA ARG A 32 -5.24 2.12 18.99
C ARG A 32 -4.38 3.06 18.15
N PHE A 33 -4.43 4.36 18.42
CA PHE A 33 -3.80 5.42 17.64
C PHE A 33 -2.66 6.14 18.36
N ALA A 34 -2.55 5.95 19.68
CA ALA A 34 -1.54 6.61 20.52
C ALA A 34 -0.12 6.33 20.00
N GLY A 35 0.67 7.37 19.84
CA GLY A 35 2.08 7.30 19.40
C GLY A 35 2.29 6.98 17.91
N LYS A 36 1.23 6.73 17.11
CA LYS A 36 1.36 6.29 15.72
C LYS A 36 1.25 7.42 14.68
N GLY A 37 0.92 8.64 15.09
CA GLY A 37 0.81 9.80 14.21
C GLY A 37 -0.22 9.65 13.09
N ILE A 38 -1.28 8.86 13.27
CA ILE A 38 -2.25 8.51 12.20
C ILE A 38 -2.94 9.76 11.64
N GLY A 39 -3.28 10.74 12.47
CA GLY A 39 -3.88 11.99 12.00
C GLY A 39 -3.00 12.74 11.00
N SER A 40 -1.68 12.82 11.25
CA SER A 40 -0.74 13.44 10.31
C SER A 40 -0.52 12.59 9.04
N ARG A 41 -0.57 11.25 9.15
CA ARG A 41 -0.54 10.35 7.97
C ARG A 41 -1.72 10.63 7.03
N GLY A 42 -2.90 11.02 7.54
CA GLY A 42 -4.07 11.36 6.74
C GLY A 42 -3.82 12.52 5.77
N LEU A 43 -3.03 13.53 6.18
CA LEU A 43 -2.64 14.65 5.32
C LEU A 43 -1.85 14.20 4.08
N VAL A 44 -1.18 13.06 4.17
CA VAL A 44 -0.40 12.47 3.07
C VAL A 44 -1.25 11.44 2.30
N ILE A 45 -1.95 10.55 2.99
CA ILE A 45 -2.71 9.44 2.40
C ILE A 45 -3.84 9.96 1.50
N LEU A 46 -4.58 10.99 1.93
CA LEU A 46 -5.70 11.52 1.13
C LEU A 46 -5.25 12.07 -0.23
N PRO A 47 -4.25 12.98 -0.33
CA PRO A 47 -3.72 13.40 -1.62
C PRO A 47 -3.13 12.24 -2.44
N LEU A 48 -2.36 11.34 -1.81
CA LEU A 48 -1.80 10.19 -2.49
C LEU A 48 -2.88 9.27 -3.05
N SER A 49 -4.01 9.08 -2.37
CA SER A 49 -5.11 8.28 -2.88
C SER A 49 -5.66 8.76 -4.22
N LEU A 50 -5.43 10.03 -4.57
CA LEU A 50 -5.82 10.64 -5.85
C LEU A 50 -4.73 10.60 -6.92
N LEU A 51 -3.54 10.05 -6.62
CA LEU A 51 -2.38 10.06 -7.53
C LEU A 51 -2.70 9.36 -8.86
N LEU A 52 -3.23 8.14 -8.85
CA LEU A 52 -3.57 7.43 -10.08
C LEU A 52 -4.68 8.10 -10.88
N PRO A 53 -5.82 8.55 -10.28
CA PRO A 53 -6.78 9.39 -11.00
C PRO A 53 -6.15 10.63 -11.64
N ALA A 54 -5.32 11.35 -10.91
CA ALA A 54 -4.66 12.57 -11.42
C ALA A 54 -3.73 12.27 -12.59
N LEU A 55 -2.91 11.20 -12.52
CA LEU A 55 -2.04 10.76 -13.60
C LEU A 55 -2.84 10.39 -14.85
N TYR A 56 -3.97 9.68 -14.70
CA TYR A 56 -4.82 9.30 -15.83
C TYR A 56 -5.52 10.51 -16.46
N LEU A 57 -6.03 11.42 -15.65
CA LEU A 57 -6.68 12.65 -16.15
C LEU A 57 -5.70 13.57 -16.90
N THR A 58 -4.43 13.58 -16.51
CA THR A 58 -3.44 14.50 -17.08
C THR A 58 -2.64 13.90 -18.24
N ARG A 59 -2.27 12.62 -18.17
CA ARG A 59 -1.30 12.01 -19.09
C ARG A 59 -1.86 10.90 -19.98
N ARG A 60 -3.00 10.29 -19.60
CA ARG A 60 -3.57 9.13 -20.29
C ARG A 60 -5.04 9.34 -20.65
N ARG A 61 -5.41 10.57 -21.04
CA ARG A 61 -6.76 10.89 -21.47
C ARG A 61 -7.17 10.02 -22.66
N GLY A 62 -8.32 9.34 -22.54
CA GLY A 62 -8.85 8.44 -23.56
C GLY A 62 -8.54 6.97 -23.36
N GLU A 63 -7.63 6.61 -22.45
CA GLU A 63 -7.45 5.22 -22.06
C GLU A 63 -8.50 4.79 -21.00
N PRO A 64 -8.97 3.53 -21.02
CA PRO A 64 -9.84 3.02 -19.98
C PRO A 64 -9.15 3.08 -18.62
N TYR A 65 -9.87 3.60 -17.60
CA TYR A 65 -9.31 3.70 -16.26
C TYR A 65 -8.99 2.33 -15.64
N PRO A 66 -7.77 2.12 -15.09
CA PRO A 66 -7.31 0.84 -14.60
C PRO A 66 -7.77 0.55 -13.17
N PHE A 67 -9.07 0.43 -12.94
CA PHE A 67 -9.64 0.22 -11.60
C PHE A 67 -8.95 -0.86 -10.77
N TRP A 68 -8.49 -1.96 -11.38
CA TRP A 68 -7.78 -3.02 -10.64
C TRP A 68 -6.42 -2.59 -10.12
N MET A 69 -5.68 -1.77 -10.88
CA MET A 69 -4.40 -1.23 -10.42
C MET A 69 -4.60 -0.14 -9.36
N ASP A 70 -5.64 0.68 -9.52
CA ASP A 70 -5.99 1.66 -8.50
C ASP A 70 -6.49 0.99 -7.21
N ASN A 71 -7.26 -0.10 -7.31
CA ASN A 71 -7.65 -0.89 -6.14
C ASN A 71 -6.44 -1.51 -5.43
N LEU A 72 -5.48 -2.04 -6.19
CA LEU A 72 -4.22 -2.55 -5.64
C LEU A 72 -3.43 -1.44 -4.93
N TYR A 73 -3.39 -0.25 -5.51
CA TYR A 73 -2.75 0.92 -4.91
C TYR A 73 -3.45 1.37 -3.61
N LEU A 74 -4.77 1.52 -3.65
CA LEU A 74 -5.55 1.95 -2.48
C LEU A 74 -5.53 0.92 -1.35
N SER A 75 -5.43 -0.37 -1.68
CA SER A 75 -5.40 -1.43 -0.66
C SER A 75 -4.15 -1.38 0.22
N ILE A 76 -3.04 -0.78 -0.24
CA ILE A 76 -1.84 -0.54 0.57
C ILE A 76 -2.21 0.29 1.80
N PHE A 77 -2.84 1.44 1.58
CA PHE A 77 -3.25 2.35 2.65
C PHE A 77 -4.43 1.80 3.47
N ALA A 78 -5.39 1.15 2.78
CA ALA A 78 -6.58 0.63 3.44
C ALA A 78 -6.23 -0.48 4.43
N LEU A 79 -5.26 -1.35 4.13
CA LEU A 79 -4.81 -2.41 5.02
C LEU A 79 -4.14 -1.85 6.27
N ASP A 80 -3.24 -0.86 6.14
CA ASP A 80 -2.57 -0.21 7.26
C ASP A 80 -3.58 0.51 8.17
N LEU A 81 -4.45 1.34 7.59
CA LEU A 81 -5.46 2.07 8.37
C LEU A 81 -6.46 1.13 9.04
N ALA A 82 -6.89 0.05 8.36
CA ALA A 82 -7.74 -0.98 8.96
C ALA A 82 -7.05 -1.66 10.14
N GLY A 83 -5.75 -1.96 10.00
CA GLY A 83 -4.93 -2.52 11.07
C GLY A 83 -4.95 -1.68 12.34
N ASN A 84 -4.89 -0.36 12.19
CA ASN A 84 -5.00 0.57 13.31
C ASN A 84 -6.44 0.68 13.83
N SER A 85 -7.43 0.89 12.96
CA SER A 85 -8.84 1.07 13.39
C SER A 85 -9.43 -0.17 14.07
N PHE A 86 -9.03 -1.36 13.63
CA PHE A 86 -9.47 -2.63 14.25
C PHE A 86 -8.53 -3.13 15.33
N ASP A 87 -7.58 -2.33 15.78
CA ASP A 87 -6.61 -2.65 16.83
C ASP A 87 -5.77 -3.92 16.55
N LEU A 88 -5.54 -4.25 15.30
CA LEU A 88 -4.84 -5.48 14.92
C LEU A 88 -3.34 -5.43 15.25
N TYR A 89 -2.73 -4.26 15.19
CA TYR A 89 -1.32 -4.05 15.58
C TYR A 89 -1.04 -4.32 17.06
N ASN A 90 -2.00 -4.04 17.93
CA ASN A 90 -1.85 -4.30 19.36
C ASN A 90 -2.34 -5.72 19.72
N SER A 91 -3.37 -6.22 19.02
CA SER A 91 -3.98 -7.52 19.28
C SER A 91 -3.15 -8.70 18.75
N TYR A 92 -2.42 -8.51 17.65
CA TYR A 92 -1.68 -9.59 16.99
C TYR A 92 -0.22 -9.21 16.75
N ARG A 93 0.69 -9.86 17.48
CA ARG A 93 2.13 -9.56 17.47
C ARG A 93 2.78 -9.46 16.09
N HIS A 94 2.30 -10.25 15.14
CA HIS A 94 2.89 -10.35 13.80
C HIS A 94 2.01 -9.74 12.70
N PHE A 95 0.98 -8.96 13.08
CA PHE A 95 0.12 -8.33 12.09
C PHE A 95 0.90 -7.37 11.19
N ASP A 96 1.88 -6.69 11.73
CA ASP A 96 2.74 -5.72 11.06
C ASP A 96 3.39 -6.27 9.77
N LEU A 97 3.80 -7.53 9.80
CA LEU A 97 4.39 -8.20 8.63
C LEU A 97 3.46 -8.22 7.41
N LEU A 98 2.14 -8.21 7.62
CA LEU A 98 1.17 -8.27 6.53
C LEU A 98 1.11 -6.98 5.71
N PRO A 99 0.98 -5.77 6.30
CA PRO A 99 1.09 -4.51 5.58
C PRO A 99 2.42 -4.34 4.84
N HIS A 100 3.55 -4.72 5.44
CA HIS A 100 4.87 -4.63 4.80
C HIS A 100 4.99 -5.57 3.58
N ALA A 101 4.57 -6.84 3.71
CA ALA A 101 4.54 -7.79 2.59
C ALA A 101 3.61 -7.32 1.46
N HIS A 102 2.38 -6.91 1.82
CA HIS A 102 1.39 -6.44 0.87
C HIS A 102 1.80 -5.13 0.21
N GLY A 103 2.24 -4.14 1.00
CA GLY A 103 2.61 -2.82 0.51
C GLY A 103 3.76 -2.88 -0.49
N THR A 104 4.86 -3.58 -0.15
CA THR A 104 6.02 -3.70 -1.03
C THR A 104 5.70 -4.58 -2.24
N GLY A 105 4.93 -5.66 -2.07
CA GLY A 105 4.49 -6.52 -3.16
C GLY A 105 3.59 -5.78 -4.15
N ALA A 106 2.60 -5.05 -3.67
CA ALA A 106 1.70 -4.22 -4.48
C ALA A 106 2.47 -3.11 -5.21
N ALA A 107 3.38 -2.41 -4.52
CA ALA A 107 4.25 -1.39 -5.12
C ALA A 107 5.10 -1.97 -6.25
N THR A 108 5.63 -3.19 -6.11
CA THR A 108 6.38 -3.90 -7.16
C THR A 108 5.53 -4.06 -8.43
N VAL A 109 4.30 -4.53 -8.30
CA VAL A 109 3.38 -4.69 -9.45
C VAL A 109 3.04 -3.34 -10.07
N LEU A 110 2.77 -2.34 -9.24
CA LEU A 110 2.45 -0.98 -9.71
C LEU A 110 3.62 -0.34 -10.46
N PHE A 111 4.85 -0.47 -9.97
CA PHE A 111 6.03 0.04 -10.67
C PHE A 111 6.28 -0.69 -12.00
N ALA A 112 6.17 -2.03 -12.02
CA ALA A 112 6.30 -2.79 -13.25
C ALA A 112 5.26 -2.37 -14.30
N TRP A 113 4.00 -2.20 -13.87
CA TRP A 113 2.90 -1.81 -14.74
C TRP A 113 2.97 -0.35 -15.19
N LEU A 114 3.19 0.60 -14.27
CA LEU A 114 3.15 2.04 -14.55
C LEU A 114 4.37 2.50 -15.36
N LEU A 115 5.56 2.01 -14.98
CA LEU A 115 6.82 2.43 -15.58
C LEU A 115 7.25 1.56 -16.76
N GLN A 116 6.54 0.48 -17.04
CA GLN A 116 6.86 -0.49 -18.11
C GLN A 116 8.32 -0.99 -17.99
N ARG A 117 8.78 -1.20 -16.74
CA ARG A 117 10.15 -1.64 -16.46
C ARG A 117 10.22 -3.15 -16.21
N PRO A 118 11.41 -3.76 -16.43
CA PRO A 118 11.64 -5.15 -16.05
C PRO A 118 11.30 -5.40 -14.57
N MET A 119 10.77 -6.57 -14.26
CA MET A 119 10.33 -6.93 -12.91
C MET A 119 11.41 -6.72 -11.86
N LEU A 120 12.68 -7.05 -12.17
CA LEU A 120 13.79 -6.84 -11.24
C LEU A 120 13.99 -5.36 -10.88
N SER A 121 13.83 -4.45 -11.84
CA SER A 121 13.89 -3.00 -11.58
C SER A 121 12.71 -2.55 -10.71
N ALA A 122 11.52 -3.11 -10.93
CA ALA A 122 10.35 -2.81 -10.13
C ALA A 122 10.50 -3.29 -8.67
N VAL A 123 11.07 -4.49 -8.46
CA VAL A 123 11.45 -4.99 -7.13
C VAL A 123 12.43 -4.04 -6.45
N GLY A 124 13.51 -3.64 -7.16
CA GLY A 124 14.49 -2.70 -6.61
C GLY A 124 13.88 -1.35 -6.20
N LEU A 125 12.98 -0.79 -7.02
CA LEU A 125 12.28 0.46 -6.70
C LEU A 125 11.33 0.30 -5.51
N ALA A 126 10.56 -0.78 -5.44
CA ALA A 126 9.65 -1.04 -4.33
C ALA A 126 10.41 -1.25 -3.01
N THR A 127 11.54 -1.99 -3.06
CA THR A 127 12.41 -2.17 -1.90
C THR A 127 13.06 -0.85 -1.46
N ALA A 128 13.53 -0.03 -2.39
CA ALA A 128 14.09 1.28 -2.06
C ALA A 128 13.04 2.22 -1.43
N LEU A 129 11.80 2.20 -1.94
CA LEU A 129 10.69 2.92 -1.32
C LEU A 129 10.42 2.42 0.10
N HIS A 130 10.39 1.10 0.31
CA HIS A 130 10.17 0.48 1.63
C HIS A 130 11.28 0.90 2.61
N VAL A 131 12.55 0.82 2.22
CA VAL A 131 13.67 1.33 3.05
C VAL A 131 13.49 2.82 3.40
N GLY A 132 12.99 3.61 2.45
CA GLY A 132 12.68 5.03 2.70
C GLY A 132 11.54 5.22 3.72
N LEU A 133 10.54 4.36 3.72
CA LEU A 133 9.43 4.39 4.69
C LEU A 133 9.93 3.97 6.09
N GLU A 134 10.73 2.92 6.21
CA GLU A 134 11.36 2.52 7.49
C GLU A 134 12.24 3.66 8.07
N ALA A 135 13.04 4.29 7.23
CA ALA A 135 13.83 5.45 7.64
C ALA A 135 12.92 6.61 8.10
N GLN A 136 11.82 6.86 7.39
CA GLN A 136 10.85 7.90 7.76
C GLN A 136 10.18 7.59 9.11
N GLU A 137 9.82 6.32 9.37
CA GLU A 137 9.25 5.90 10.65
C GLU A 137 10.25 6.09 11.79
N TYR A 138 11.49 5.63 11.61
CA TYR A 138 12.55 5.83 12.59
C TYR A 138 12.78 7.33 12.90
N TYR A 139 12.91 8.18 11.89
CA TYR A 139 13.13 9.61 12.12
C TYR A 139 11.89 10.29 12.70
N SER A 140 10.68 9.86 12.38
CA SER A 140 9.48 10.42 13.00
C SER A 140 9.37 10.04 14.48
N ASP A 141 9.80 8.84 14.86
CA ASP A 141 9.89 8.45 16.27
C ASP A 141 10.90 9.33 17.05
N VAL A 142 12.08 9.55 16.44
CA VAL A 142 13.12 10.38 17.08
C VAL A 142 12.73 11.85 17.18
N LEU A 143 12.12 12.42 16.13
CA LEU A 143 11.86 13.86 16.05
C LEU A 143 10.54 14.27 16.72
N PHE A 144 9.53 13.39 16.70
CA PHE A 144 8.17 13.70 17.17
C PHE A 144 7.72 12.85 18.35
N GLY A 145 8.57 11.96 18.85
CA GLY A 145 8.24 11.10 19.98
C GLY A 145 7.17 10.07 19.65
N LEU A 146 7.10 9.62 18.40
CA LEU A 146 6.22 8.54 17.97
C LEU A 146 6.79 7.18 18.38
N ALA A 147 6.04 6.10 18.18
CA ALA A 147 6.42 4.74 18.55
C ALA A 147 6.03 3.77 17.42
N ASN A 148 6.55 4.01 16.22
CA ASN A 148 6.30 3.17 15.04
C ASN A 148 7.26 1.98 15.01
N VAL A 149 8.54 2.21 15.32
CA VAL A 149 9.61 1.21 15.27
C VAL A 149 9.80 0.55 16.64
N ARG A 150 9.66 -0.77 16.73
CA ARG A 150 9.83 -1.56 17.97
C ARG A 150 11.26 -2.00 18.24
N GLY A 151 12.18 -1.67 17.34
CA GLY A 151 13.61 -1.97 17.44
C GLY A 151 14.25 -2.40 16.13
N THR A 152 15.57 -2.58 16.13
CA THR A 152 16.33 -2.91 14.91
C THR A 152 15.86 -4.20 14.23
N TRP A 153 15.50 -5.23 15.00
CA TRP A 153 15.00 -6.49 14.44
C TRP A 153 13.63 -6.38 13.81
N ASP A 154 12.81 -5.46 14.25
CA ASP A 154 11.52 -5.11 13.65
C ASP A 154 11.75 -4.63 12.22
N VAL A 155 12.56 -3.58 12.04
CA VAL A 155 12.94 -3.05 10.72
C VAL A 155 13.52 -4.12 9.77
N VAL A 156 14.41 -4.98 10.30
CA VAL A 156 15.00 -6.07 9.48
C VAL A 156 13.93 -7.06 9.03
N ASN A 157 13.02 -7.45 9.91
CA ASN A 157 11.93 -8.37 9.58
C ASN A 157 11.00 -7.77 8.52
N ASP A 158 10.65 -6.49 8.66
CA ASP A 158 9.75 -5.79 7.76
C ASP A 158 10.35 -5.67 6.36
N LEU A 159 11.64 -5.34 6.27
CA LEU A 159 12.37 -5.32 5.00
C LEU A 159 12.44 -6.71 4.35
N VAL A 160 12.74 -7.76 5.12
CA VAL A 160 12.79 -9.14 4.61
C VAL A 160 11.41 -9.57 4.09
N VAL A 161 10.37 -9.33 4.87
CA VAL A 161 8.99 -9.68 4.50
C VAL A 161 8.52 -8.86 3.30
N GLY A 162 8.92 -7.59 3.19
CA GLY A 162 8.66 -6.77 2.01
C GLY A 162 9.29 -7.34 0.74
N VAL A 163 10.54 -7.83 0.81
CA VAL A 163 11.19 -8.51 -0.32
C VAL A 163 10.46 -9.80 -0.69
N VAL A 164 10.04 -10.59 0.28
CA VAL A 164 9.22 -11.79 0.04
C VAL A 164 7.89 -11.41 -0.63
N GLY A 165 7.21 -10.37 -0.15
CA GLY A 165 6.01 -9.81 -0.77
C GLY A 165 6.25 -9.43 -2.24
N SER A 166 7.36 -8.71 -2.52
CA SER A 166 7.76 -8.36 -3.89
C SER A 166 7.93 -9.58 -4.79
N ALA A 167 8.56 -10.64 -4.29
CA ALA A 167 8.77 -11.88 -5.04
C ALA A 167 7.44 -12.58 -5.36
N VAL A 168 6.56 -12.71 -4.37
CA VAL A 168 5.24 -13.36 -4.53
C VAL A 168 4.34 -12.58 -5.50
N TYR A 169 4.21 -11.27 -5.30
CA TYR A 169 3.38 -10.42 -6.16
C TYR A 169 3.94 -10.31 -7.58
N GLY A 170 5.28 -10.18 -7.70
CA GLY A 170 5.95 -10.14 -9.00
C GLY A 170 5.78 -11.43 -9.79
N ALA A 171 5.94 -12.60 -9.14
CA ALA A 171 5.71 -13.89 -9.76
C ALA A 171 4.25 -14.06 -10.22
N GLY A 172 3.29 -13.69 -9.36
CA GLY A 172 1.87 -13.71 -9.70
C GLY A 172 1.53 -12.80 -10.88
N TYR A 173 2.07 -11.60 -10.91
CA TYR A 173 1.87 -10.66 -12.01
C TYR A 173 2.43 -11.20 -13.34
N LEU A 174 3.66 -11.72 -13.33
CA LEU A 174 4.28 -12.32 -14.52
C LEU A 174 3.49 -13.52 -15.03
N TRP A 175 2.99 -14.35 -14.14
CA TRP A 175 2.14 -15.48 -14.50
C TRP A 175 0.84 -15.01 -15.17
N LEU A 176 0.15 -14.01 -14.61
CA LEU A 176 -1.08 -13.44 -15.18
C LEU A 176 -0.86 -12.82 -16.58
N VAL A 177 0.25 -12.10 -16.77
CA VAL A 177 0.60 -11.49 -18.06
C VAL A 177 0.85 -12.56 -19.11
N ARG A 178 1.61 -13.62 -18.78
CA ARG A 178 1.89 -14.75 -19.69
C ARG A 178 0.62 -15.51 -20.05
N ALA A 179 -0.24 -15.80 -19.07
CA ALA A 179 -1.50 -16.50 -19.30
C ALA A 179 -2.43 -15.74 -20.27
N ARG A 180 -2.46 -14.41 -20.19
CA ARG A 180 -3.24 -13.57 -21.12
C ARG A 180 -2.64 -13.53 -22.54
N GLY A 181 -1.32 -13.52 -22.67
CA GLY A 181 -0.64 -13.56 -23.96
C GLY A 181 -0.86 -14.91 -24.68
N ALA A 182 -0.89 -16.02 -23.97
CA ALA A 182 -1.12 -17.34 -24.51
C ALA A 182 -2.57 -17.58 -24.96
N GLY A 183 -3.55 -16.90 -24.36
CA GLY A 183 -4.98 -17.03 -24.72
C GLY A 183 -5.44 -16.15 -25.88
N GLY A 184 -4.59 -15.30 -26.42
CA GLY A 184 -4.92 -14.38 -27.52
C GLY A 184 -4.58 -14.90 -28.94
N THR A 185 -4.16 -16.15 -29.09
CA THR A 185 -3.76 -16.76 -30.36
C THR A 185 -4.73 -17.83 -30.89
N THR A 186 -6.01 -17.80 -30.45
CA THR A 186 -7.06 -18.67 -31.01
C THR A 186 -8.17 -17.85 -31.62
#